data_6efe732a674967b4014f2551dd3bb95b
#
_entry.id   6efe732a674967b4014f2551dd3bb95b
#
_cell.length_a   1.000
_cell.length_b   1.000
_cell.length_c   1.000
_cell.angle_alpha   90.00
_cell.angle_beta   90.00
_cell.angle_gamma   90.00
#
_symmetry.space_group_name_H-M   'P 1'
#
loop_
_entity.id
_entity.type
_entity.pdbx_description
1 polymer ?
#
loop_
_entity_poly.entity_id
_entity_poly.type
_entity_poly.pdbx_seq_one_letter_code
_entity_poly.pdbx_strand_id
1 'polypeptide(L)'
;KQILAIVGPSGGGKTTLLRMLAGLETIDSGEIFYNGESLPLDELEKRHLLGFVFQDFQLFPHLSVMENLILSPIKTMGMSEADAKKKAVDLLTRLGLEAHADAYPYSLSGGQKQRVALARAMMIDPEVIGYDEPTSALDPELRLEVEKLILQNRELGMTQIVVTHDLQFAENIADQILKVEPK
;
A
#
# COMPACT_ATOMS: atom_id res chain seq x y z
N LYS A 1 -2.29 11.31 -9.78
CA LYS A 1 -3.10 11.84 -8.67
C LYS A 1 -4.54 11.37 -8.84
N GLN A 2 -4.71 10.07 -9.07
CA GLN A 2 -6.00 9.41 -9.31
C GLN A 2 -5.99 8.05 -8.60
N ILE A 3 -7.19 7.51 -8.41
CA ILE A 3 -7.39 6.15 -7.90
C ILE A 3 -7.87 5.27 -9.04
N LEU A 4 -7.09 4.25 -9.39
CA LEU A 4 -7.48 3.17 -10.28
C LEU A 4 -7.93 1.97 -9.44
N ALA A 5 -9.17 1.55 -9.57
CA ALA A 5 -9.61 0.27 -9.00
C ALA A 5 -9.57 -0.83 -10.06
N ILE A 6 -8.98 -1.97 -9.71
CA ILE A 6 -8.96 -3.19 -10.51
C ILE A 6 -9.91 -4.18 -9.85
N VAL A 7 -11.04 -4.44 -10.51
CA VAL A 7 -12.14 -5.23 -9.93
C VAL A 7 -12.35 -6.51 -10.73
N GLY A 8 -12.62 -7.60 -10.03
CA GLY A 8 -12.91 -8.88 -10.65
C GLY A 8 -12.97 -10.03 -9.63
N PRO A 9 -13.36 -11.23 -10.04
CA PRO A 9 -13.47 -12.37 -9.15
C PRO A 9 -12.11 -12.79 -8.56
N SER A 10 -12.15 -13.51 -7.45
CA SER A 10 -10.95 -14.13 -6.87
C SER A 10 -10.31 -15.08 -7.90
N GLY A 11 -8.99 -15.12 -7.94
CA GLY A 11 -8.23 -15.91 -8.93
C GLY A 11 -8.07 -15.25 -10.30
N GLY A 12 -8.61 -14.06 -10.54
CA GLY A 12 -8.47 -13.32 -11.81
C GLY A 12 -7.08 -12.69 -12.05
N GLY A 13 -6.08 -12.97 -11.22
CA GLY A 13 -4.70 -12.45 -11.41
C GLY A 13 -4.47 -11.02 -10.94
N LYS A 14 -5.45 -10.36 -10.32
CA LYS A 14 -5.35 -8.96 -9.87
C LYS A 14 -4.21 -8.70 -8.88
N THR A 15 -4.10 -9.53 -7.85
CA THR A 15 -3.01 -9.49 -6.86
C THR A 15 -1.66 -9.72 -7.52
N THR A 16 -1.58 -10.69 -8.43
CA THR A 16 -0.36 -10.99 -9.19
C THR A 16 0.07 -9.78 -10.02
N LEU A 17 -0.86 -9.16 -10.74
CA LEU A 17 -0.59 -7.93 -11.50
C LEU A 17 -0.06 -6.81 -10.61
N LEU A 18 -0.70 -6.58 -9.45
CA LEU A 18 -0.26 -5.54 -8.52
C LEU A 18 1.14 -5.84 -7.95
N ARG A 19 1.43 -7.11 -7.63
CA ARG A 19 2.77 -7.55 -7.19
C ARG A 19 3.82 -7.40 -8.27
N MET A 20 3.50 -7.70 -9.53
CA MET A 20 4.38 -7.47 -10.67
C MET A 20 4.73 -5.98 -10.80
N LEU A 21 3.74 -5.08 -10.69
CA LEU A 21 3.96 -3.64 -10.72
C LEU A 21 4.81 -3.12 -9.54
N ALA A 22 4.78 -3.83 -8.43
CA ALA A 22 5.61 -3.53 -7.26
C ALA A 22 7.02 -4.15 -7.31
N GLY A 23 7.34 -4.93 -8.35
CA GLY A 23 8.60 -5.67 -8.43
C GLY A 23 8.70 -6.86 -7.48
N LEU A 24 7.57 -7.32 -6.92
CA LEU A 24 7.52 -8.45 -5.98
C LEU A 24 7.30 -9.79 -6.67
N GLU A 25 6.98 -9.78 -7.97
CA GLU A 25 6.80 -10.96 -8.82
C GLU A 25 7.44 -10.71 -10.17
N THR A 26 7.93 -11.79 -10.79
CA THR A 26 8.55 -11.71 -12.12
C THR A 26 7.50 -11.56 -13.22
N ILE A 27 7.86 -10.84 -14.28
CA ILE A 27 7.04 -10.65 -15.47
C ILE A 27 7.67 -11.50 -16.59
N ASP A 28 6.91 -12.45 -17.13
CA ASP A 28 7.40 -13.34 -18.20
C ASP A 28 7.62 -12.57 -19.52
N SER A 29 6.71 -11.64 -19.84
CA SER A 29 6.79 -10.82 -21.05
C SER A 29 5.91 -9.58 -20.92
N GLY A 30 6.26 -8.53 -21.66
CA GLY A 30 5.53 -7.28 -21.71
C GLY A 30 6.44 -6.09 -21.41
N GLU A 31 5.86 -4.91 -21.46
CA GLU A 31 6.55 -3.64 -21.20
C GLU A 31 5.74 -2.82 -20.20
N ILE A 32 6.44 -2.14 -19.31
CA ILE A 32 5.85 -1.16 -18.40
C ILE A 32 6.34 0.22 -18.81
N PHE A 33 5.42 1.16 -18.92
CA PHE A 33 5.72 2.56 -19.17
C PHE A 33 5.43 3.38 -17.93
N TYR A 34 6.39 4.19 -17.52
CA TYR A 34 6.26 5.14 -16.43
C TYR A 34 6.50 6.56 -16.97
N ASN A 35 5.52 7.44 -16.83
CA ASN A 35 5.55 8.80 -17.40
C ASN A 35 5.88 8.84 -18.90
N GLY A 36 5.47 7.82 -19.66
CA GLY A 36 5.69 7.72 -21.12
C GLY A 36 7.04 7.12 -21.52
N GLU A 37 7.91 6.80 -20.56
CA GLU A 37 9.19 6.13 -20.80
C GLU A 37 9.10 4.64 -20.46
N SER A 38 9.70 3.78 -21.28
CA SER A 38 9.79 2.35 -20.98
C SER A 38 10.65 2.13 -19.75
N LEU A 39 10.08 1.43 -18.77
CA LEU A 39 10.76 1.08 -17.53
C LEU A 39 11.26 -0.37 -17.62
N PRO A 40 12.58 -0.61 -17.59
CA PRO A 40 13.13 -1.95 -17.54
C PRO A 40 12.61 -2.72 -16.32
N LEU A 41 12.22 -3.99 -16.53
CA LEU A 41 11.59 -4.80 -15.48
C LEU A 41 12.51 -5.04 -14.27
N ASP A 42 13.81 -5.09 -14.49
CA ASP A 42 14.84 -5.22 -13.44
C ASP A 42 15.06 -3.94 -12.64
N GLU A 43 14.52 -2.80 -13.09
CA GLU A 43 14.56 -1.53 -12.36
C GLU A 43 13.34 -1.29 -11.49
N LEU A 44 12.24 -2.01 -11.69
CA LEU A 44 11.00 -1.84 -10.92
C LEU A 44 11.22 -1.93 -9.41
N GLU A 45 11.91 -2.98 -8.97
CA GLU A 45 12.22 -3.21 -7.57
C GLU A 45 13.15 -2.10 -7.01
N LYS A 46 14.17 -1.74 -7.79
CA LYS A 46 15.21 -0.78 -7.36
C LYS A 46 14.68 0.65 -7.22
N ARG A 47 13.68 1.02 -8.01
CA ARG A 47 13.11 2.39 -7.99
C ARG A 47 12.10 2.64 -6.90
N HIS A 48 11.62 1.59 -6.22
CA HIS A 48 10.60 1.71 -5.16
C HIS A 48 9.39 2.58 -5.55
N LEU A 49 8.99 2.53 -6.83
CA LEU A 49 7.92 3.38 -7.37
C LEU A 49 6.57 3.11 -6.71
N LEU A 50 6.32 1.86 -6.31
CA LEU A 50 5.06 1.44 -5.73
C LEU A 50 5.25 0.94 -4.30
N GLY A 51 4.62 1.63 -3.36
CA GLY A 51 4.46 1.16 -1.98
C GLY A 51 3.31 0.17 -1.89
N PHE A 52 3.51 -1.00 -1.30
CA PHE A 52 2.55 -2.08 -1.28
C PHE A 52 1.89 -2.25 0.08
N VAL A 53 0.55 -2.24 0.11
CA VAL A 53 -0.26 -2.54 1.30
C VAL A 53 -0.94 -3.89 1.09
N PHE A 54 -0.50 -4.89 1.85
CA PHE A 54 -0.97 -6.28 1.75
C PHE A 54 -2.35 -6.46 2.41
N GLN A 55 -3.12 -7.43 1.90
CA GLN A 55 -4.45 -7.78 2.38
C GLN A 55 -4.52 -8.08 3.89
N ASP A 56 -3.52 -8.78 4.42
CA ASP A 56 -3.38 -9.18 5.83
C ASP A 56 -2.40 -8.29 6.60
N PHE A 57 -2.12 -7.07 6.05
CA PHE A 57 -1.19 -6.07 6.57
C PHE A 57 0.27 -6.51 6.61
N GLN A 58 0.57 -7.79 6.79
CA GLN A 58 1.90 -8.41 6.88
C GLN A 58 2.87 -7.64 7.77
N LEU A 59 2.38 -7.17 8.91
CA LEU A 59 3.23 -6.54 9.92
C LEU A 59 4.07 -7.62 10.63
N PHE A 60 5.32 -7.29 10.90
CA PHE A 60 6.20 -8.17 11.68
C PHE A 60 5.71 -8.22 13.13
N PRO A 61 5.17 -9.35 13.64
CA PRO A 61 4.50 -9.40 14.93
C PRO A 61 5.42 -9.23 16.12
N HIS A 62 6.71 -9.47 15.94
CA HIS A 62 7.78 -9.37 16.94
C HIS A 62 8.48 -8.01 16.96
N LEU A 63 8.09 -7.10 16.06
CA LEU A 63 8.59 -5.73 15.99
C LEU A 63 7.50 -4.75 16.42
N SER A 64 7.89 -3.67 17.08
CA SER A 64 6.99 -2.54 17.37
C SER A 64 6.54 -1.84 16.08
N VAL A 65 5.57 -0.95 16.19
CA VAL A 65 5.14 -0.10 15.07
C VAL A 65 6.32 0.69 14.50
N MET A 66 7.10 1.35 15.36
CA MET A 66 8.30 2.10 14.94
C MET A 66 9.27 1.20 14.18
N GLU A 67 9.60 0.03 14.72
CA GLU A 67 10.53 -0.91 14.09
C GLU A 67 10.01 -1.45 12.75
N ASN A 68 8.69 -1.71 12.64
CA ASN A 68 8.06 -2.10 11.38
C ASN A 68 8.24 -1.03 10.28
N LEU A 69 8.22 0.26 10.65
CA LEU A 69 8.37 1.35 9.70
C LEU A 69 9.83 1.54 9.27
N ILE A 70 10.77 1.56 10.22
CA ILE A 70 12.16 1.95 9.93
C ILE A 70 13.02 0.83 9.34
N LEU A 71 12.58 -0.43 9.44
CA LEU A 71 13.38 -1.58 9.03
C LEU A 71 13.80 -1.50 7.56
N SER A 72 12.84 -1.34 6.66
CA SER A 72 13.12 -1.30 5.21
C SER A 72 13.98 -0.10 4.81
N PRO A 73 13.64 1.16 5.16
CA PRO A 73 14.47 2.31 4.81
C PRO A 73 15.93 2.19 5.26
N ILE A 74 16.17 1.66 6.45
CA ILE A 74 17.54 1.49 6.96
C ILE A 74 18.25 0.38 6.18
N LYS A 75 17.61 -0.77 5.96
CA LYS A 75 18.24 -1.95 5.37
C LYS A 75 18.41 -1.89 3.86
N THR A 76 17.44 -1.30 3.15
CA THR A 76 17.42 -1.31 1.68
C THR A 76 17.83 0.02 1.06
N MET A 77 17.53 1.14 1.72
CA MET A 77 17.83 2.48 1.19
C MET A 77 19.04 3.13 1.84
N GLY A 78 19.66 2.51 2.85
CA GLY A 78 20.80 3.06 3.56
C GLY A 78 20.50 4.33 4.37
N MET A 79 19.21 4.55 4.70
CA MET A 79 18.80 5.70 5.52
C MET A 79 19.40 5.60 6.92
N SER A 80 19.83 6.74 7.50
CA SER A 80 20.25 6.74 8.90
C SER A 80 19.09 6.39 9.83
N GLU A 81 19.37 5.76 10.96
CA GLU A 81 18.33 5.43 11.94
C GLU A 81 17.61 6.68 12.46
N ALA A 82 18.34 7.78 12.62
CA ALA A 82 17.78 9.06 13.06
C ALA A 82 16.79 9.64 12.05
N ASP A 83 17.15 9.63 10.75
CA ASP A 83 16.28 10.13 9.69
C ASP A 83 15.06 9.22 9.49
N ALA A 84 15.26 7.91 9.54
CA ALA A 84 14.18 6.94 9.46
C ALA A 84 13.16 7.11 10.61
N LYS A 85 13.64 7.27 11.85
CA LYS A 85 12.77 7.53 13.01
C LYS A 85 12.02 8.85 12.88
N LYS A 86 12.69 9.92 12.47
CA LYS A 86 12.04 11.22 12.25
C LYS A 86 10.91 11.10 11.24
N LYS A 87 11.18 10.49 10.09
CA LYS A 87 10.17 10.27 9.05
C LYS A 87 9.03 9.40 9.55
N ALA A 88 9.32 8.33 10.29
CA ALA A 88 8.30 7.45 10.87
C ALA A 88 7.39 8.22 11.84
N VAL A 89 7.93 9.06 12.72
CA VAL A 89 7.15 9.91 13.64
C VAL A 89 6.24 10.84 12.85
N ASP A 90 6.74 11.53 11.83
CA ASP A 90 5.94 12.42 10.98
C ASP A 90 4.77 11.67 10.31
N LEU A 91 5.00 10.47 9.79
CA LEU A 91 3.96 9.64 9.19
C LEU A 91 2.94 9.14 10.22
N LEU A 92 3.40 8.68 11.38
CA LEU A 92 2.53 8.21 12.46
C LEU A 92 1.62 9.36 12.96
N THR A 93 2.16 10.55 13.12
CA THR A 93 1.38 11.75 13.50
C THR A 93 0.31 12.06 12.46
N ARG A 94 0.67 12.08 11.17
CA ARG A 94 -0.29 12.32 10.07
C ARG A 94 -1.40 11.29 10.00
N LEU A 95 -1.15 10.06 10.44
CA LEU A 95 -2.11 8.95 10.44
C LEU A 95 -2.80 8.75 11.81
N GLY A 96 -2.56 9.65 12.78
CA GLY A 96 -3.16 9.58 14.12
C GLY A 96 -2.70 8.37 14.93
N LEU A 97 -1.44 7.98 14.78
CA LEU A 97 -0.85 6.80 15.42
C LEU A 97 0.37 7.12 16.29
N GLU A 98 0.65 8.38 16.59
CA GLU A 98 1.83 8.80 17.37
C GLU A 98 1.91 8.12 18.73
N ALA A 99 0.77 7.91 19.40
CA ALA A 99 0.71 7.24 20.70
C ALA A 99 0.97 5.72 20.61
N HIS A 100 1.05 5.16 19.40
CA HIS A 100 1.19 3.73 19.17
C HIS A 100 2.59 3.33 18.64
N ALA A 101 3.55 4.25 18.63
CA ALA A 101 4.88 4.01 18.07
C ALA A 101 5.58 2.79 18.68
N ASP A 102 5.45 2.59 20.00
CA ASP A 102 6.04 1.49 20.75
C ASP A 102 5.10 0.28 20.90
N ALA A 103 3.87 0.37 20.35
CA ALA A 103 2.92 -0.73 20.39
C ALA A 103 3.33 -1.87 19.44
N TYR A 104 2.89 -3.09 19.75
CA TYR A 104 3.08 -4.25 18.90
C TYR A 104 1.80 -4.57 18.10
N PRO A 105 1.92 -5.19 16.90
CA PRO A 105 0.76 -5.47 16.05
C PRO A 105 -0.41 -6.18 16.74
N TYR A 106 -0.14 -7.08 17.67
CA TYR A 106 -1.19 -7.82 18.40
C TYR A 106 -2.07 -6.92 19.29
N SER A 107 -1.59 -5.75 19.70
CA SER A 107 -2.33 -4.80 20.54
C SER A 107 -3.13 -3.76 19.74
N LEU A 108 -3.02 -3.78 18.40
CA LEU A 108 -3.66 -2.81 17.51
C LEU A 108 -5.01 -3.32 17.00
N SER A 109 -5.96 -2.40 16.82
CA SER A 109 -7.19 -2.66 16.07
C SER A 109 -6.91 -2.92 14.58
N GLY A 110 -7.87 -3.47 13.84
CA GLY A 110 -7.76 -3.67 12.40
C GLY A 110 -7.43 -2.38 11.63
N GLY A 111 -8.15 -1.30 11.92
CA GLY A 111 -7.91 0.01 11.31
C GLY A 111 -6.54 0.61 11.66
N GLN A 112 -6.07 0.41 12.90
CA GLN A 112 -4.71 0.80 13.30
C GLN A 112 -3.65 0.01 12.53
N LYS A 113 -3.81 -1.32 12.43
CA LYS A 113 -2.90 -2.17 11.62
C LYS A 113 -2.84 -1.72 10.17
N GLN A 114 -3.97 -1.38 9.59
CA GLN A 114 -4.05 -0.85 8.22
C GLN A 114 -3.26 0.45 8.06
N ARG A 115 -3.46 1.41 8.98
CA ARG A 115 -2.72 2.67 8.95
C ARG A 115 -1.22 2.47 9.17
N VAL A 116 -0.80 1.52 10.01
CA VAL A 116 0.62 1.14 10.16
C VAL A 116 1.17 0.54 8.87
N ALA A 117 0.43 -0.37 8.21
CA ALA A 117 0.84 -0.95 6.92
C ALA A 117 0.98 0.12 5.83
N LEU A 118 0.06 1.10 5.81
CA LEU A 118 0.16 2.25 4.92
C LEU A 118 1.38 3.12 5.25
N ALA A 119 1.60 3.46 6.53
CA ALA A 119 2.78 4.22 6.96
C ALA A 119 4.07 3.52 6.51
N ARG A 120 4.16 2.20 6.68
CA ARG A 120 5.29 1.40 6.22
C ARG A 120 5.50 1.50 4.71
N ALA A 121 4.42 1.42 3.93
CA ALA A 121 4.49 1.58 2.48
C ALA A 121 4.95 2.98 2.06
N MET A 122 4.61 4.02 2.83
CA MET A 122 5.00 5.41 2.57
C MET A 122 6.44 5.73 3.00
N MET A 123 7.07 4.88 3.81
CA MET A 123 8.46 5.12 4.26
C MET A 123 9.49 5.19 3.12
N ILE A 124 9.20 4.56 1.98
CA ILE A 124 10.07 4.54 0.81
C ILE A 124 9.81 5.69 -0.19
N ASP A 125 8.97 6.69 0.16
CA ASP A 125 8.52 7.78 -0.71
C ASP A 125 7.99 7.31 -2.07
N PRO A 126 7.04 6.37 -2.11
CA PRO A 126 6.57 5.83 -3.36
C PRO A 126 5.76 6.87 -4.13
N GLU A 127 5.77 6.80 -5.46
CA GLU A 127 4.92 7.64 -6.31
C GLU A 127 3.50 7.07 -6.46
N VAL A 128 3.35 5.77 -6.24
CA VAL A 128 2.08 5.04 -6.30
C VAL A 128 1.92 4.18 -5.06
N ILE A 129 0.74 4.15 -4.47
CA ILE A 129 0.39 3.17 -3.42
C ILE A 129 -0.53 2.12 -4.02
N GLY A 130 -0.14 0.86 -3.87
CA GLY A 130 -0.94 -0.31 -4.24
C GLY A 130 -1.60 -0.95 -3.02
N TYR A 131 -2.90 -1.15 -3.08
CA TYR A 131 -3.67 -1.85 -2.04
C TYR A 131 -4.20 -3.17 -2.59
N ASP A 132 -3.90 -4.26 -1.91
CA ASP A 132 -4.40 -5.59 -2.24
C ASP A 132 -5.52 -5.96 -1.28
N GLU A 133 -6.78 -5.96 -1.78
CA GLU A 133 -8.00 -6.29 -1.03
C GLU A 133 -8.11 -5.56 0.33
N PRO A 134 -8.02 -4.22 0.39
CA PRO A 134 -7.83 -3.49 1.64
C PRO A 134 -9.02 -3.56 2.60
N THR A 135 -10.18 -4.01 2.14
CA THR A 135 -11.41 -4.11 2.94
C THR A 135 -11.84 -5.55 3.20
N SER A 136 -11.08 -6.55 2.71
CA SER A 136 -11.41 -7.94 2.93
C SER A 136 -11.37 -8.27 4.43
N ALA A 137 -12.36 -9.02 4.90
CA ALA A 137 -12.50 -9.43 6.30
C ALA A 137 -12.63 -8.29 7.34
N LEU A 138 -12.92 -7.04 6.89
CA LEU A 138 -13.23 -5.92 7.78
C LEU A 138 -14.74 -5.82 8.02
N ASP A 139 -15.10 -5.40 9.24
CA ASP A 139 -16.47 -5.00 9.53
C ASP A 139 -16.84 -3.69 8.80
N PRO A 140 -18.15 -3.36 8.70
CA PRO A 140 -18.61 -2.19 7.94
C PRO A 140 -18.02 -0.85 8.43
N GLU A 141 -17.75 -0.71 9.72
CA GLU A 141 -17.22 0.52 10.30
C GLU A 141 -15.76 0.74 9.91
N LEU A 142 -14.92 -0.29 10.06
CA LEU A 142 -13.52 -0.28 9.64
C LEU A 142 -13.38 -0.10 8.12
N ARG A 143 -14.31 -0.65 7.34
CA ARG A 143 -14.37 -0.46 5.89
C ARG A 143 -14.54 1.01 5.51
N LEU A 144 -15.45 1.74 6.18
CA LEU A 144 -15.63 3.17 5.97
C LEU A 144 -14.38 3.98 6.36
N GLU A 145 -13.64 3.56 7.38
CA GLU A 145 -12.36 4.18 7.74
C GLU A 145 -11.33 4.03 6.62
N VAL A 146 -11.26 2.84 6.00
CA VAL A 146 -10.35 2.57 4.87
C VAL A 146 -10.73 3.41 3.65
N GLU A 147 -12.03 3.53 3.31
CA GLU A 147 -12.50 4.40 2.23
C GLU A 147 -12.05 5.85 2.45
N LYS A 148 -12.29 6.38 3.65
CA LYS A 148 -11.88 7.74 4.01
C LYS A 148 -10.36 7.94 3.89
N LEU A 149 -9.57 6.97 4.35
CA LEU A 149 -8.11 7.02 4.28
C LEU A 149 -7.61 7.08 2.83
N ILE A 150 -8.15 6.24 1.95
CA ILE A 150 -7.80 6.21 0.52
C ILE A 150 -8.18 7.55 -0.14
N LEU A 151 -9.37 8.08 0.14
CA LEU A 151 -9.81 9.36 -0.40
C LEU A 151 -8.95 10.54 0.11
N GLN A 152 -8.59 10.56 1.39
CA GLN A 152 -7.67 11.56 1.95
C GLN A 152 -6.29 11.51 1.29
N ASN A 153 -5.74 10.32 1.03
CA ASN A 153 -4.48 10.18 0.31
C ASN A 153 -4.56 10.71 -1.12
N ARG A 154 -5.70 10.55 -1.82
CA ARG A 154 -5.94 11.16 -3.13
C ARG A 154 -5.90 12.69 -3.05
N GLU A 155 -6.55 13.29 -2.07
CA GLU A 155 -6.55 14.75 -1.85
C GLU A 155 -5.14 15.28 -1.58
N LEU A 156 -4.31 14.51 -0.90
CA LEU A 156 -2.88 14.81 -0.70
C LEU A 156 -2.04 14.62 -1.97
N GLY A 157 -2.66 14.23 -3.08
CA GLY A 157 -2.01 14.14 -4.38
C GLY A 157 -1.34 12.80 -4.66
N MET A 158 -1.65 11.74 -3.93
CA MET A 158 -1.13 10.40 -4.17
C MET A 158 -1.86 9.71 -5.32
N THR A 159 -1.11 9.02 -6.17
CA THR A 159 -1.66 8.06 -7.13
C THR A 159 -1.84 6.72 -6.45
N GLN A 160 -2.98 6.07 -6.66
CA GLN A 160 -3.30 4.84 -5.95
C GLN A 160 -3.88 3.79 -6.90
N ILE A 161 -3.50 2.53 -6.70
CA ILE A 161 -4.07 1.35 -7.37
C ILE A 161 -4.70 0.48 -6.29
N VAL A 162 -5.98 0.17 -6.44
CA VAL A 162 -6.72 -0.66 -5.48
C VAL A 162 -7.23 -1.90 -6.18
N VAL A 163 -6.77 -3.05 -5.73
CA VAL A 163 -7.28 -4.37 -6.17
C VAL A 163 -8.37 -4.81 -5.21
N THR A 164 -9.55 -5.13 -5.71
CA THR A 164 -10.67 -5.61 -4.90
C THR A 164 -11.64 -6.47 -5.70
N HIS A 165 -12.38 -7.34 -5.03
CA HIS A 165 -13.55 -8.03 -5.62
C HIS A 165 -14.86 -7.29 -5.30
N ASP A 166 -14.82 -6.23 -4.51
CA ASP A 166 -15.96 -5.44 -4.08
C ASP A 166 -16.19 -4.25 -5.01
N LEU A 167 -17.19 -4.41 -5.90
CA LEU A 167 -17.53 -3.38 -6.86
C LEU A 167 -18.05 -2.10 -6.18
N GLN A 168 -18.87 -2.24 -5.12
CA GLN A 168 -19.43 -1.08 -4.42
C GLN A 168 -18.34 -0.24 -3.77
N PHE A 169 -17.37 -0.88 -3.12
CA PHE A 169 -16.22 -0.21 -2.56
C PHE A 169 -15.41 0.52 -3.64
N ALA A 170 -15.16 -0.15 -4.78
CA ALA A 170 -14.45 0.46 -5.91
C ALA A 170 -15.19 1.69 -6.46
N GLU A 171 -16.52 1.61 -6.62
CA GLU A 171 -17.35 2.73 -7.10
C GLU A 171 -17.33 3.94 -6.14
N ASN A 172 -17.19 3.70 -4.85
CA ASN A 172 -17.14 4.77 -3.86
C ASN A 172 -15.83 5.58 -3.91
N ILE A 173 -14.71 4.95 -4.29
CA ILE A 173 -13.38 5.57 -4.16
C ILE A 173 -12.71 5.91 -5.50
N ALA A 174 -12.98 5.15 -6.57
CA ALA A 174 -12.16 5.16 -7.78
C ALA A 174 -12.54 6.28 -8.76
N ASP A 175 -11.52 6.89 -9.35
CA ASP A 175 -11.69 7.77 -10.51
C ASP A 175 -11.83 6.95 -11.81
N GLN A 176 -11.23 5.74 -11.83
CA GLN A 176 -11.31 4.80 -12.95
C GLN A 176 -11.43 3.36 -12.43
N ILE A 177 -12.22 2.53 -13.12
CA ILE A 177 -12.41 1.12 -12.78
C ILE A 177 -12.03 0.26 -13.98
N LEU A 178 -11.05 -0.62 -13.77
CA LEU A 178 -10.68 -1.70 -14.69
C LEU A 178 -11.34 -3.01 -14.23
N LYS A 179 -12.23 -3.57 -15.05
CA LYS A 179 -12.84 -4.88 -14.77
C LYS A 179 -12.00 -5.99 -15.39
N VAL A 180 -11.64 -6.97 -14.57
CA VAL A 180 -10.93 -8.18 -14.98
C VAL A 180 -11.93 -9.33 -15.04
N GLU A 181 -12.03 -9.94 -16.21
CA GLU A 181 -12.86 -11.13 -16.42
C GLU A 181 -12.03 -12.40 -16.17
N PRO A 182 -12.62 -13.46 -15.61
CA PRO A 182 -11.95 -14.75 -15.50
C PRO A 182 -11.68 -15.32 -16.90
N LYS A 183 -10.52 -15.92 -17.07
CA LYS A 183 -10.21 -16.69 -18.30
C LYS A 183 -10.99 -17.98 -18.33
#